data_b212443175ea44dcd04818f5a1157ca4
#
_entry.id   b212443175ea44dcd04818f5a1157ca4
#
_cell.length_a   1.000
_cell.length_b   1.000
_cell.length_c   1.000
_cell.angle_alpha   90.00
_cell.angle_beta   90.00
_cell.angle_gamma   90.00
#
_symmetry.space_group_name_H-M   'P 1'
#
loop_
_entity.id
_entity.type
_entity.pdbx_description
1 polymer ?
#
loop_
_entity_poly.entity_id
_entity_poly.type
_entity_poly.pdbx_seq_one_letter_code
_entity_poly.pdbx_strand_id
1 'polypeptide(L)'
;KLIFKAFADRLGIHDLERRIEVEKIYTPKTWNTELDIFKGATFNLSHCLSQMAFMRPRNRFEEFKNCFLVGGGTHPGSGLPTIFESARIASNLISDSFGLSYAKTEIIA
;
A
#
# COMPACT_ATOMS: atom_id res chain seq x y z
N LYS A 1 11.67 19.81 11.66
CA LYS A 1 11.90 20.59 12.92
C LYS A 1 10.79 20.41 13.93
N LEU A 2 9.49 20.55 13.60
CA LEU A 2 8.38 20.36 14.56
C LEU A 2 8.36 18.96 15.17
N ILE A 3 8.63 17.94 14.37
CA ILE A 3 8.67 16.53 14.82
C ILE A 3 9.81 16.33 15.83
N PHE A 4 11.02 16.80 15.52
CA PHE A 4 12.17 16.68 16.42
C PHE A 4 11.92 17.38 17.77
N LYS A 5 11.33 18.56 17.73
CA LYS A 5 10.94 19.25 18.96
C LYS A 5 9.94 18.44 19.79
N ALA A 6 8.89 17.92 19.15
CA ALA A 6 7.89 17.11 19.84
C ALA A 6 8.50 15.82 20.46
N PHE A 7 9.46 15.20 19.76
CA PHE A 7 10.22 14.05 20.28
C PHE A 7 11.13 14.45 21.45
N ALA A 8 11.90 15.53 21.27
CA ALA A 8 12.78 16.04 22.32
C ALA A 8 12.04 16.33 23.61
N ASP A 9 10.91 17.04 23.50
CA ASP A 9 10.07 17.40 24.64
C ASP A 9 9.48 16.14 25.34
N ARG A 10 8.99 15.16 24.55
CA ARG A 10 8.38 13.93 25.11
C ARG A 10 9.37 12.96 25.71
N LEU A 11 10.57 12.87 25.18
CA LEU A 11 11.60 11.94 25.62
C LEU A 11 12.61 12.58 26.60
N GLY A 12 12.51 13.89 26.83
CA GLY A 12 13.49 14.64 27.67
C GLY A 12 14.88 14.75 27.04
N ILE A 13 15.00 14.62 25.72
CA ILE A 13 16.29 14.64 24.99
C ILE A 13 16.43 16.01 24.33
N HIS A 14 16.93 16.97 25.05
CA HIS A 14 17.03 18.37 24.60
C HIS A 14 18.05 18.60 23.47
N ASP A 15 19.01 17.69 23.30
CA ASP A 15 20.05 17.74 22.26
C ASP A 15 19.80 16.77 21.08
N LEU A 16 18.56 16.35 20.86
CA LEU A 16 18.17 15.36 19.84
C LEU A 16 18.71 15.73 18.45
N GLU A 17 18.56 16.98 18.03
CA GLU A 17 19.02 17.43 16.69
C GLU A 17 20.53 17.25 16.49
N ARG A 18 21.32 17.35 17.56
CA ARG A 18 22.78 17.16 17.49
C ARG A 18 23.19 15.68 17.40
N ARG A 19 22.29 14.76 17.73
CA ARG A 19 22.51 13.32 17.71
C ARG A 19 22.08 12.67 16.39
N ILE A 20 21.47 13.46 15.49
CA ILE A 20 21.02 12.95 14.19
C ILE A 20 22.26 12.90 13.27
N GLU A 21 22.66 11.70 12.91
CA GLU A 21 23.77 11.48 11.97
C GLU A 21 23.28 11.47 10.51
N VAL A 22 22.06 10.98 10.28
CA VAL A 22 21.45 10.91 8.93
C VAL A 22 19.99 11.31 9.01
N GLU A 23 19.58 12.19 8.11
CA GLU A 23 18.19 12.58 7.93
C GLU A 23 17.80 12.41 6.46
N LYS A 24 16.73 11.69 6.20
CA LYS A 24 16.12 11.56 4.88
C LYS A 24 14.62 11.82 4.96
N ILE A 25 14.18 12.81 4.21
CA ILE A 25 12.78 13.25 4.24
C ILE A 25 12.12 12.90 2.91
N TYR A 26 11.03 12.14 2.96
CA TYR A 26 10.13 11.91 1.84
C TYR A 26 8.85 12.71 2.05
N THR A 27 8.52 13.53 1.08
CA THR A 27 7.27 14.28 1.04
C THR A 27 6.35 13.72 -0.04
N PRO A 28 5.06 14.06 -0.07
CA PRO A 28 4.20 13.73 -1.20
C PRO A 28 4.78 14.17 -2.55
N LYS A 29 5.46 15.32 -2.58
CA LYS A 29 6.16 15.80 -3.78
C LYS A 29 7.29 14.84 -4.17
N THR A 30 8.11 14.41 -3.23
CA THR A 30 9.20 13.44 -3.47
C THR A 30 8.65 12.12 -4.01
N TRP A 31 7.57 11.59 -3.41
CA TRP A 31 6.90 10.38 -3.88
C TRP A 31 6.40 10.52 -5.33
N ASN A 32 5.87 11.70 -5.68
CA ASN A 32 5.39 11.94 -7.04
C ASN A 32 6.54 12.11 -8.05
N THR A 33 7.57 12.91 -7.70
CA THR A 33 8.61 13.29 -8.67
C THR A 33 9.73 12.26 -8.84
N GLU A 34 10.05 11.51 -7.79
CA GLU A 34 11.17 10.55 -7.80
C GLU A 34 10.71 9.09 -7.96
N LEU A 35 9.48 8.79 -7.54
CA LEU A 35 8.96 7.42 -7.54
C LEU A 35 7.69 7.24 -8.38
N ASP A 36 7.32 8.25 -9.17
CA ASP A 36 6.15 8.25 -10.08
C ASP A 36 4.82 7.88 -9.41
N ILE A 37 4.71 8.12 -8.11
CA ILE A 37 3.46 7.87 -7.40
C ILE A 37 2.49 9.01 -7.66
N PHE A 38 1.37 8.70 -8.30
CA PHE A 38 0.35 9.67 -8.66
C PHE A 38 -0.04 10.57 -7.49
N LYS A 39 0.17 11.88 -7.64
CA LYS A 39 -0.05 12.90 -6.60
C LYS A 39 0.67 12.64 -5.27
N GLY A 40 1.69 11.78 -5.26
CA GLY A 40 2.39 11.37 -4.03
C GLY A 40 1.52 10.60 -3.05
N ALA A 41 0.44 9.99 -3.52
CA ALA A 41 -0.50 9.23 -2.71
C ALA A 41 0.04 7.82 -2.41
N THR A 42 1.00 7.72 -1.50
CA THR A 42 1.71 6.48 -1.14
C THR A 42 0.77 5.34 -0.74
N PHE A 43 -0.33 5.66 -0.07
CA PHE A 43 -1.35 4.67 0.32
C PHE A 43 -2.51 4.55 -0.68
N ASN A 44 -2.37 5.17 -1.84
CA ASN A 44 -3.33 5.12 -2.94
C ASN A 44 -4.67 5.78 -2.57
N LEU A 45 -5.76 5.00 -2.61
CA LEU A 45 -7.09 5.49 -2.29
C LEU A 45 -7.25 5.81 -0.80
N SER A 46 -8.17 6.68 -0.49
CA SER A 46 -8.53 7.03 0.89
C SER A 46 -9.05 5.81 1.67
N HIS A 47 -8.95 5.85 2.99
CA HIS A 47 -9.47 4.83 3.89
C HIS A 47 -10.87 5.20 4.44
N CYS A 48 -11.65 5.94 3.68
CA CYS A 48 -13.07 6.14 3.97
C CYS A 48 -13.92 4.92 3.54
N LEU A 49 -15.08 4.74 4.13
CA LEU A 49 -15.94 3.56 3.90
C LEU A 49 -16.21 3.29 2.42
N SER A 50 -16.39 4.35 1.61
CA SER A 50 -16.64 4.22 0.16
C SER A 50 -15.42 3.81 -0.66
N GLN A 51 -14.24 3.71 -0.05
CA GLN A 51 -12.99 3.35 -0.72
C GLN A 51 -12.22 2.26 0.04
N MET A 52 -12.92 1.44 0.82
CA MET A 52 -12.32 0.34 1.58
C MET A 52 -12.90 -1.01 1.17
N ALA A 53 -12.13 -2.04 1.41
CA ALA A 53 -12.49 -3.44 1.22
C ALA A 53 -13.12 -3.69 -0.17
N PHE A 54 -14.35 -4.17 -0.22
CA PHE A 54 -15.06 -4.52 -1.45
C PHE A 54 -15.48 -3.32 -2.31
N MET A 55 -15.39 -2.09 -1.79
CA MET A 55 -15.62 -0.85 -2.56
C MET A 55 -14.37 -0.36 -3.30
N ARG A 56 -13.22 -1.00 -3.10
CA ARG A 56 -12.03 -0.75 -3.91
C ARG A 56 -12.15 -1.39 -5.30
N PRO A 57 -11.42 -0.88 -6.29
CA PRO A 57 -11.32 -1.53 -7.59
C PRO A 57 -11.02 -3.03 -7.44
N ARG A 58 -11.71 -3.85 -8.21
CA ARG A 58 -11.50 -5.29 -8.23
C ARG A 58 -10.13 -5.65 -8.77
N ASN A 59 -9.67 -6.84 -8.47
CA ASN A 59 -8.38 -7.36 -8.97
C ASN A 59 -8.40 -7.77 -10.44
N ARG A 60 -9.53 -7.60 -11.12
CA ARG A 60 -9.69 -7.81 -12.56
C ARG A 60 -10.36 -6.59 -13.17
N PHE A 61 -9.82 -6.13 -14.30
CA PHE A 61 -10.44 -5.10 -15.10
C PHE A 61 -11.62 -5.69 -15.87
N GLU A 62 -12.80 -5.10 -15.77
CA GLU A 62 -14.02 -5.66 -16.39
C GLU A 62 -14.01 -5.48 -17.91
N GLU A 63 -13.42 -4.37 -18.40
CA GLU A 63 -13.36 -4.00 -19.81
C GLU A 63 -12.26 -4.73 -20.59
N PHE A 64 -11.21 -5.22 -19.90
CA PHE A 64 -10.08 -5.88 -20.52
C PHE A 64 -9.89 -7.30 -19.96
N LYS A 65 -10.13 -8.31 -20.80
CA LYS A 65 -10.09 -9.73 -20.38
C LYS A 65 -8.76 -10.16 -19.77
N ASN A 66 -7.66 -9.57 -20.20
CA ASN A 66 -6.29 -9.96 -19.78
C ASN A 66 -5.62 -8.92 -18.88
N CYS A 67 -6.41 -8.03 -18.26
CA CYS A 67 -5.87 -7.01 -17.38
C CYS A 67 -6.26 -7.32 -15.92
N PHE A 68 -5.25 -7.52 -15.09
CA PHE A 68 -5.40 -7.79 -13.67
C PHE A 68 -4.74 -6.69 -12.86
N LEU A 69 -5.35 -6.34 -11.75
CA LEU A 69 -4.90 -5.29 -10.86
C LEU A 69 -4.46 -5.90 -9.53
N VAL A 70 -3.33 -5.43 -9.02
CA VAL A 70 -2.76 -5.89 -7.75
C VAL A 70 -2.17 -4.73 -6.97
N GLY A 71 -2.23 -4.80 -5.66
CA GLY A 71 -1.60 -3.84 -4.77
C GLY A 71 -2.57 -3.07 -3.88
N GLY A 72 -2.04 -2.06 -3.19
CA GLY A 72 -2.80 -1.31 -2.18
C GLY A 72 -3.96 -0.46 -2.70
N GLY A 73 -4.01 -0.20 -4.01
CA GLY A 73 -5.10 0.52 -4.66
C GLY A 73 -6.30 -0.34 -5.02
N THR A 74 -6.20 -1.66 -4.90
CA THR A 74 -7.24 -2.63 -5.25
C THR A 74 -7.80 -3.34 -4.01
N HIS A 75 -8.82 -4.15 -4.22
CA HIS A 75 -9.32 -5.04 -3.18
C HIS A 75 -8.21 -6.00 -2.69
N PRO A 76 -8.07 -6.27 -1.38
CA PRO A 76 -8.88 -5.75 -0.28
C PRO A 76 -8.41 -4.40 0.30
N GLY A 77 -7.22 -3.90 -0.05
CA GLY A 77 -6.78 -2.59 0.42
C GLY A 77 -5.26 -2.40 0.57
N SER A 78 -4.86 -1.37 1.29
CA SER A 78 -3.47 -1.05 1.58
C SER A 78 -3.01 -1.63 2.92
N GLY A 79 -1.70 -1.72 3.08
CA GLY A 79 -1.03 -2.37 4.20
C GLY A 79 -0.43 -3.71 3.76
N LEU A 80 0.74 -4.08 4.28
CA LEU A 80 1.47 -5.26 3.80
C LEU A 80 0.63 -6.54 3.78
N PRO A 81 -0.10 -6.93 4.84
CA PRO A 81 -0.92 -8.15 4.81
C PRO A 81 -1.99 -8.11 3.71
N THR A 82 -2.67 -6.98 3.56
CA THR A 82 -3.74 -6.82 2.55
C THR A 82 -3.20 -6.74 1.13
N ILE A 83 -1.98 -6.21 0.93
CA ILE A 83 -1.33 -6.20 -0.39
C ILE A 83 -0.95 -7.62 -0.81
N PHE A 84 -0.45 -8.45 0.10
CA PHE A 84 -0.19 -9.87 -0.18
C PHE A 84 -1.49 -10.63 -0.51
N GLU A 85 -2.57 -10.33 0.19
CA GLU A 85 -3.88 -10.90 -0.12
C GLU A 85 -4.39 -10.46 -1.50
N SER A 86 -4.18 -9.19 -1.87
CA SER A 86 -4.46 -8.71 -3.23
C SER A 86 -3.66 -9.48 -4.29
N ALA A 87 -2.39 -9.77 -4.03
CA ALA A 87 -1.55 -10.57 -4.93
C ALA A 87 -2.07 -12.01 -5.05
N ARG A 88 -2.47 -12.64 -3.94
CA ARG A 88 -3.06 -13.99 -3.93
C ARG A 88 -4.34 -14.04 -4.77
N ILE A 89 -5.24 -13.07 -4.58
CA ILE A 89 -6.50 -12.98 -5.33
C ILE A 89 -6.22 -12.82 -6.82
N ALA A 90 -5.34 -11.89 -7.21
CA ALA A 90 -4.98 -11.65 -8.61
C ALA A 90 -4.35 -12.91 -9.24
N SER A 91 -3.44 -13.58 -8.53
CA SER A 91 -2.81 -14.83 -8.98
C SER A 91 -3.84 -15.93 -9.22
N ASN A 92 -4.80 -16.11 -8.31
CA ASN A 92 -5.87 -17.09 -8.45
C ASN A 92 -6.76 -16.78 -9.66
N LEU A 93 -7.13 -15.51 -9.85
CA LEU A 93 -7.93 -15.08 -11.00
C LEU A 93 -7.21 -15.33 -12.34
N ILE A 94 -5.90 -15.12 -12.38
CA ILE A 94 -5.06 -15.42 -13.55
C ILE A 94 -5.05 -16.93 -13.80
N SER A 95 -4.77 -17.73 -12.77
CA SER A 95 -4.73 -19.19 -12.89
C SER A 95 -6.06 -19.77 -13.37
N ASP A 96 -7.18 -19.31 -12.80
CA ASP A 96 -8.50 -19.71 -13.24
C ASP A 96 -8.78 -19.32 -14.70
N SER A 97 -8.32 -18.14 -15.12
CA SER A 97 -8.53 -17.65 -16.49
C SER A 97 -7.76 -18.46 -17.53
N PHE A 98 -6.65 -19.08 -17.15
CA PHE A 98 -5.81 -19.91 -18.01
C PHE A 98 -5.94 -21.41 -17.73
N GLY A 99 -6.86 -21.82 -16.87
CA GLY A 99 -7.07 -23.23 -16.51
C GLY A 99 -5.88 -23.86 -15.80
N LEU A 100 -5.09 -23.06 -15.07
CA LEU A 100 -3.93 -23.53 -14.34
C LEU A 100 -4.33 -24.05 -12.96
N SER A 101 -3.74 -25.17 -12.56
CA SER A 101 -3.90 -25.68 -11.19
C SER A 101 -3.01 -24.89 -10.24
N TYR A 102 -3.57 -24.48 -9.10
CA TYR A 102 -2.83 -23.83 -8.02
C TYR A 102 -3.25 -24.38 -6.66
N ALA A 103 -2.34 -24.37 -5.70
CA ALA A 103 -2.65 -24.77 -4.34
C ALA A 103 -3.62 -23.77 -3.72
N LYS A 104 -4.85 -24.18 -3.49
CA LYS A 104 -5.81 -23.39 -2.69
C LYS A 104 -5.30 -23.40 -1.26
N THR A 105 -4.85 -22.26 -0.78
CA THR A 105 -4.53 -22.09 0.65
C THR A 105 -5.82 -22.19 1.42
N GLU A 106 -6.03 -23.28 2.15
CA GLU A 106 -7.10 -23.35 3.13
C GLU A 106 -6.84 -22.27 4.17
N ILE A 107 -7.78 -21.35 4.31
CA ILE A 107 -7.74 -20.40 5.42
C ILE A 107 -7.98 -21.24 6.66
N ILE A 108 -6.93 -21.48 7.43
CA ILE A 108 -7.05 -22.03 8.77
C ILE A 108 -7.79 -20.97 9.59
N ALA A 109 -9.07 -21.20 9.81
CA ALA A 109 -9.95 -20.35 10.61
C ALA A 109 -9.59 -20.46 12.10
#